data_562769481cb12ded86a9a275c3d999d0
#
_entry.id   562769481cb12ded86a9a275c3d999d0
#
_cell.length_a   1.000
_cell.length_b   1.000
_cell.length_c   1.000
_cell.angle_alpha   90.00
_cell.angle_beta   90.00
_cell.angle_gamma   90.00
#
_symmetry.space_group_name_H-M   'P 1'
#
loop_
_entity.id
_entity.type
_entity.pdbx_description
1 polymer ?
#
loop_
_entity_poly.entity_id
_entity_poly.type
_entity_poly.pdbx_seq_one_letter_code
_entity_poly.pdbx_strand_id
1 'polypeptide(L)'
;MFLYLIVVAGLASLGLCATYGSIKDVPKLEWDFIIVGGGTAGSVLANRLTENPKFKVLVIEAGPTNENATASIIPGLGLTQLAMTRYDWNFTTVPQKGLNNRVVTLQRGHILGGTSSVNGMVYSRGASSDYDRFANVTGDPGWGWDALQQYIKKNEKFENPPDNHDIKGEFDPAVHSFTGKVPVTLPGFLNPAVDSATIQASKELGGDFAFNLDMNSGKPLGLAWEQNTAGHDGTRSSAATSYLDSQTRSRNNLHIVTDTRISRLLKTPGTKGLTIRTVEIPSPDSSDPVILTASKEVILSGGTIGTPHILLHSGIGDENDLKTLNVPTVLHNPSVGRNFSDHTVFVITFGIAPGSIDLGPWVNLLTDSALQANALDIWNKNRTGPYVQYTPTDHIAWTRLSKDSPTLAIGDPSSGPNAGHIELIFGANSGVYAAIMLFVAPASRGSVTIGSNNPFEDPLIDPAFYTAEFDLPAAREGVQKALNFSKAPVWQNVITGFVGPLANATTDAEVDDVIRNGSECGLHPVGTAAMSPKDASWGVVDPDLLVKHVSGLRIVDASIMPFIPSGHTQVPVYLIAERAADMIKNTWQ
;
A
#
# COMPACT_ATOMS: atom_id res chain seq x y z
N MET A 1 -58.27 24.05 38.66
CA MET A 1 -58.02 23.66 37.25
C MET A 1 -56.48 23.62 37.04
N PHE A 2 -55.86 22.49 37.34
CA PHE A 2 -54.42 22.30 37.25
C PHE A 2 -54.06 21.76 35.86
N LEU A 3 -53.26 22.51 35.12
CA LEU A 3 -52.69 22.09 33.82
C LEU A 3 -51.42 21.28 34.08
N TYR A 4 -51.43 19.98 33.77
CA TYR A 4 -50.24 19.16 33.74
C TYR A 4 -49.49 19.40 32.40
N LEU A 5 -48.31 19.99 32.47
CA LEU A 5 -47.37 20.05 31.34
C LEU A 5 -46.63 18.70 31.31
N ILE A 6 -46.89 17.89 30.28
CA ILE A 6 -46.08 16.71 29.97
C ILE A 6 -44.86 17.20 29.17
N VAL A 7 -43.71 17.24 29.83
CA VAL A 7 -42.41 17.40 29.16
C VAL A 7 -42.00 16.04 28.57
N VAL A 8 -42.15 15.86 27.26
CA VAL A 8 -41.56 14.73 26.56
C VAL A 8 -40.07 15.06 26.37
N ALA A 9 -39.25 14.51 27.26
CA ALA A 9 -37.80 14.49 27.07
C ALA A 9 -37.47 13.54 25.91
N GLY A 10 -37.26 14.08 24.73
CA GLY A 10 -36.67 13.35 23.62
C GLY A 10 -35.25 12.96 24.02
N LEU A 11 -35.01 11.69 24.32
CA LEU A 11 -33.69 11.10 24.38
C LEU A 11 -33.12 11.16 22.96
N ALA A 12 -32.39 12.22 22.63
CA ALA A 12 -31.44 12.21 21.54
C ALA A 12 -30.41 11.14 21.92
N SER A 13 -30.49 9.96 21.32
CA SER A 13 -29.42 9.00 21.35
C SER A 13 -28.22 9.69 20.65
N LEU A 14 -27.29 10.18 21.47
CA LEU A 14 -25.96 10.49 20.99
C LEU A 14 -25.47 9.21 20.30
N GLY A 15 -25.40 9.22 19.00
CA GLY A 15 -24.82 8.14 18.20
C GLY A 15 -23.36 8.01 18.63
N LEU A 16 -23.11 7.13 19.59
CA LEU A 16 -21.77 6.73 19.95
C LEU A 16 -21.17 6.04 18.73
N CYS A 17 -20.04 6.52 18.27
CA CYS A 17 -19.18 5.88 17.29
C CYS A 17 -19.08 4.38 17.65
N ALA A 18 -19.59 3.49 16.79
CA ALA A 18 -19.68 2.06 17.10
C ALA A 18 -18.33 1.36 16.84
N THR A 19 -17.26 1.86 17.50
CA THR A 19 -15.93 1.21 17.53
C THR A 19 -15.74 0.56 18.91
N TYR A 20 -15.42 -0.74 18.89
CA TYR A 20 -15.30 -1.58 20.09
C TYR A 20 -13.86 -2.08 20.21
N GLY A 21 -13.32 -2.09 21.42
CA GLY A 21 -11.99 -2.66 21.72
C GLY A 21 -12.01 -4.18 21.96
N SER A 22 -13.20 -4.79 21.99
CA SER A 22 -13.35 -6.23 22.20
C SER A 22 -14.57 -6.76 21.45
N ILE A 23 -14.45 -7.98 20.93
CA ILE A 23 -15.57 -8.68 20.28
C ILE A 23 -16.77 -8.90 21.21
N LYS A 24 -16.57 -8.91 22.52
CA LYS A 24 -17.62 -9.06 23.55
C LYS A 24 -18.54 -7.87 23.63
N ASP A 25 -18.03 -6.68 23.31
CA ASP A 25 -18.77 -5.42 23.37
C ASP A 25 -19.60 -5.20 22.10
N VAL A 26 -19.34 -5.98 21.05
CA VAL A 26 -20.08 -5.92 19.78
C VAL A 26 -21.50 -6.42 19.98
N PRO A 27 -22.54 -5.67 19.57
CA PRO A 27 -23.93 -6.09 19.75
C PRO A 27 -24.22 -7.37 18.98
N LYS A 28 -25.03 -8.25 19.57
CA LYS A 28 -25.49 -9.49 18.94
C LYS A 28 -26.54 -9.18 17.87
N LEU A 29 -26.08 -8.87 16.67
CA LEU A 29 -26.89 -8.57 15.50
C LEU A 29 -26.70 -9.63 14.42
N GLU A 30 -27.66 -9.72 13.52
CA GLU A 30 -27.44 -10.41 12.24
C GLU A 30 -26.69 -9.47 11.30
N TRP A 31 -25.50 -9.88 10.88
CA TRP A 31 -24.63 -9.13 9.97
C TRP A 31 -24.89 -9.53 8.52
N ASP A 32 -25.06 -8.56 7.64
CA ASP A 32 -25.10 -8.85 6.20
C ASP A 32 -23.70 -9.14 5.67
N PHE A 33 -22.74 -8.34 6.09
CA PHE A 33 -21.34 -8.47 5.70
C PHE A 33 -20.42 -8.46 6.92
N ILE A 34 -19.44 -9.34 6.90
CA ILE A 34 -18.32 -9.34 7.84
C ILE A 34 -17.04 -9.09 7.03
N ILE A 35 -16.41 -7.93 7.24
CA ILE A 35 -15.14 -7.54 6.61
C ILE A 35 -14.01 -7.91 7.56
N VAL A 36 -13.11 -8.77 7.14
CA VAL A 36 -11.94 -9.20 7.91
C VAL A 36 -10.72 -8.40 7.47
N GLY A 37 -10.30 -7.48 8.32
CA GLY A 37 -9.27 -6.48 8.07
C GLY A 37 -9.85 -5.11 7.76
N GLY A 38 -9.65 -4.15 8.68
CA GLY A 38 -10.01 -2.74 8.54
C GLY A 38 -8.91 -1.91 7.86
N GLY A 39 -8.10 -2.54 7.00
CA GLY A 39 -6.99 -1.92 6.28
C GLY A 39 -7.45 -1.00 5.14
N THR A 40 -6.53 -0.77 4.17
CA THR A 40 -6.76 0.12 3.03
C THR A 40 -8.04 -0.23 2.25
N ALA A 41 -8.24 -1.50 1.89
CA ALA A 41 -9.43 -1.94 1.16
C ALA A 41 -10.67 -2.06 2.07
N GLY A 42 -10.51 -2.68 3.25
CA GLY A 42 -11.64 -2.91 4.16
C GLY A 42 -12.32 -1.62 4.62
N SER A 43 -11.56 -0.54 4.81
CA SER A 43 -12.10 0.78 5.15
C SER A 43 -12.98 1.37 4.02
N VAL A 44 -12.57 1.18 2.76
CA VAL A 44 -13.37 1.57 1.59
C VAL A 44 -14.69 0.80 1.57
N LEU A 45 -14.60 -0.54 1.68
CA LEU A 45 -15.80 -1.40 1.69
C LEU A 45 -16.76 -1.03 2.82
N ALA A 46 -16.23 -0.81 4.03
CA ALA A 46 -17.03 -0.39 5.19
C ALA A 46 -17.81 0.90 4.90
N ASN A 47 -17.14 1.91 4.31
CA ASN A 47 -17.79 3.15 3.92
C ASN A 47 -18.88 2.92 2.86
N ARG A 48 -18.49 2.25 1.73
CA ARG A 48 -19.36 2.14 0.54
C ARG A 48 -20.55 1.21 0.75
N LEU A 49 -20.40 0.13 1.49
CA LEU A 49 -21.51 -0.78 1.76
C LEU A 49 -22.53 -0.17 2.73
N THR A 50 -22.07 0.60 3.72
CA THR A 50 -22.95 1.26 4.69
C THR A 50 -23.63 2.53 4.16
N GLU A 51 -23.34 2.96 2.92
CA GLU A 51 -24.19 3.93 2.20
C GLU A 51 -25.62 3.41 2.01
N ASN A 52 -25.80 2.08 1.91
CA ASN A 52 -27.12 1.46 1.96
C ASN A 52 -27.50 1.18 3.42
N PRO A 53 -28.48 1.89 3.99
CA PRO A 53 -28.85 1.74 5.41
C PRO A 53 -29.46 0.37 5.76
N LYS A 54 -29.80 -0.45 4.75
CA LYS A 54 -30.30 -1.81 4.94
C LYS A 54 -29.17 -2.81 5.19
N PHE A 55 -27.93 -2.50 4.81
CA PHE A 55 -26.79 -3.38 4.99
C PHE A 55 -26.16 -3.17 6.36
N LYS A 56 -26.11 -4.19 7.18
CA LYS A 56 -25.39 -4.21 8.46
C LYS A 56 -24.00 -4.78 8.27
N VAL A 57 -22.98 -3.97 8.54
CA VAL A 57 -21.58 -4.29 8.30
C VAL A 57 -20.81 -4.35 9.60
N LEU A 58 -20.10 -5.45 9.84
CA LEU A 58 -19.10 -5.59 10.88
C LEU A 58 -17.71 -5.62 10.27
N VAL A 59 -16.82 -4.75 10.73
CA VAL A 59 -15.39 -4.79 10.42
C VAL A 59 -14.64 -5.37 11.60
N ILE A 60 -13.78 -6.37 11.36
CA ILE A 60 -12.92 -6.99 12.37
C ILE A 60 -11.48 -6.64 12.02
N GLU A 61 -10.83 -5.81 12.85
CA GLU A 61 -9.45 -5.35 12.68
C GLU A 61 -8.56 -5.93 13.78
N ALA A 62 -7.41 -6.50 13.37
CA ALA A 62 -6.45 -7.10 14.29
C ALA A 62 -5.69 -6.07 15.13
N GLY A 63 -5.38 -4.94 14.53
CA GLY A 63 -4.65 -3.84 15.18
C GLY A 63 -5.56 -2.89 15.96
N PRO A 64 -4.94 -1.94 16.68
CA PRO A 64 -5.66 -0.91 17.42
C PRO A 64 -6.32 0.12 16.51
N THR A 65 -7.13 1.00 17.11
CA THR A 65 -7.62 2.19 16.43
C THR A 65 -6.49 3.12 16.00
N ASN A 66 -6.71 3.86 14.90
CA ASN A 66 -5.78 4.93 14.46
C ASN A 66 -5.93 6.23 15.27
N GLU A 67 -6.96 6.33 16.09
CA GLU A 67 -7.18 7.50 16.96
C GLU A 67 -6.02 7.61 17.97
N ASN A 68 -5.48 8.82 18.11
CA ASN A 68 -4.33 9.11 18.97
C ASN A 68 -3.00 8.45 18.55
N ALA A 69 -2.93 7.82 17.39
CA ALA A 69 -1.66 7.32 16.83
C ALA A 69 -0.86 8.49 16.22
N THR A 70 -0.23 9.30 17.06
CA THR A 70 0.45 10.56 16.66
C THR A 70 1.43 10.36 15.50
N ALA A 71 2.23 9.31 15.53
CA ALA A 71 3.18 8.99 14.47
C ALA A 71 2.51 8.60 13.13
N SER A 72 1.26 8.14 13.17
CA SER A 72 0.45 7.93 11.97
C SER A 72 -0.15 9.24 11.45
N ILE A 73 -0.52 10.15 12.33
CA ILE A 73 -1.18 11.42 11.98
C ILE A 73 -0.18 12.43 11.40
N ILE A 74 1.00 12.54 12.02
CA ILE A 74 2.06 13.49 11.62
C ILE A 74 2.98 12.82 10.61
N PRO A 75 2.96 13.25 9.33
CA PRO A 75 3.73 12.58 8.28
C PRO A 75 5.20 12.35 8.61
N GLY A 76 5.91 13.39 9.03
CA GLY A 76 7.35 13.33 9.31
C GLY A 76 7.75 12.47 10.52
N LEU A 77 6.82 12.07 11.38
CA LEU A 77 7.09 11.08 12.43
C LEU A 77 6.99 9.64 11.93
N GLY A 78 6.33 9.41 10.79
CA GLY A 78 6.07 8.07 10.27
C GLY A 78 7.34 7.26 10.03
N LEU A 79 8.35 7.89 9.43
CA LEU A 79 9.62 7.23 9.09
C LEU A 79 10.36 6.68 10.32
N THR A 80 10.32 7.39 11.44
CA THR A 80 11.14 7.10 12.62
C THR A 80 10.39 6.44 13.77
N GLN A 81 9.05 6.49 13.78
CA GLN A 81 8.27 6.13 14.96
C GLN A 81 7.16 5.09 14.71
N LEU A 82 7.03 4.54 13.51
CA LEU A 82 6.00 3.53 13.21
C LEU A 82 6.56 2.12 13.12
N ALA A 83 7.75 1.96 12.56
CA ALA A 83 8.40 0.66 12.42
C ALA A 83 8.69 0.03 13.80
N MET A 84 8.54 -1.30 13.87
CA MET A 84 8.84 -2.10 15.07
C MET A 84 8.02 -1.69 16.31
N THR A 85 6.82 -1.12 16.11
CA THR A 85 5.89 -0.74 17.18
C THR A 85 4.64 -1.62 17.18
N ARG A 86 3.69 -1.36 18.10
CA ARG A 86 2.37 -2.02 18.08
C ARG A 86 1.53 -1.74 16.82
N TYR A 87 1.91 -0.76 16.03
CA TYR A 87 1.25 -0.37 14.79
C TYR A 87 1.82 -1.08 13.55
N ASP A 88 2.81 -1.94 13.75
CA ASP A 88 3.45 -2.75 12.72
C ASP A 88 3.31 -4.24 13.06
N TRP A 89 3.03 -5.08 12.07
CA TRP A 89 3.03 -6.54 12.22
C TRP A 89 4.42 -7.10 12.51
N ASN A 90 5.48 -6.33 12.25
CA ASN A 90 6.88 -6.70 12.44
C ASN A 90 7.31 -7.97 11.68
N PHE A 91 6.69 -8.23 10.52
CA PHE A 91 7.05 -9.37 9.71
C PHE A 91 8.48 -9.31 9.21
N THR A 92 9.08 -10.49 9.04
CA THR A 92 10.36 -10.68 8.36
C THR A 92 10.24 -11.76 7.30
N THR A 93 11.12 -11.69 6.30
CA THR A 93 11.20 -12.74 5.28
C THR A 93 11.95 -13.97 5.81
N VAL A 94 11.78 -15.12 5.14
CA VAL A 94 12.79 -16.18 5.24
C VAL A 94 14.11 -15.69 4.62
N PRO A 95 15.26 -16.36 4.87
CA PRO A 95 16.54 -15.98 4.26
C PRO A 95 16.43 -15.88 2.75
N GLN A 96 16.75 -14.72 2.17
CA GLN A 96 16.61 -14.41 0.76
C GLN A 96 17.88 -14.76 -0.02
N LYS A 97 17.81 -15.82 -0.83
CA LYS A 97 18.95 -16.29 -1.65
C LYS A 97 19.50 -15.18 -2.55
N GLY A 98 18.64 -14.39 -3.16
CA GLY A 98 19.04 -13.27 -4.03
C GLY A 98 19.59 -12.07 -3.28
N LEU A 99 19.48 -12.02 -1.96
CA LEU A 99 20.04 -11.00 -1.07
C LEU A 99 21.13 -11.57 -0.15
N ASN A 100 21.96 -12.48 -0.65
CA ASN A 100 23.05 -13.11 0.10
C ASN A 100 22.58 -13.80 1.39
N ASN A 101 21.40 -14.44 1.37
CA ASN A 101 20.71 -15.08 2.50
C ASN A 101 20.37 -14.14 3.66
N ARG A 102 20.26 -12.84 3.42
CA ARG A 102 19.75 -11.90 4.41
C ARG A 102 18.27 -12.16 4.70
N VAL A 103 17.89 -11.97 5.95
CA VAL A 103 16.52 -11.80 6.40
C VAL A 103 16.25 -10.31 6.40
N VAL A 104 15.19 -9.89 5.73
CA VAL A 104 14.81 -8.47 5.63
C VAL A 104 13.45 -8.23 6.27
N THR A 105 13.24 -7.03 6.78
CA THR A 105 11.97 -6.65 7.40
C THR A 105 10.92 -6.36 6.34
N LEU A 106 9.67 -6.73 6.61
CA LEU A 106 8.52 -6.47 5.75
C LEU A 106 7.41 -5.82 6.57
N GLN A 107 7.50 -4.51 6.75
CA GLN A 107 6.58 -3.72 7.56
C GLN A 107 5.18 -3.71 6.96
N ARG A 108 4.16 -4.00 7.79
CA ARG A 108 2.75 -3.93 7.43
C ARG A 108 1.94 -3.31 8.54
N GLY A 109 1.02 -2.42 8.19
CA GLY A 109 0.20 -1.75 9.21
C GLY A 109 -0.66 -2.72 10.01
N HIS A 110 -0.44 -2.74 11.33
CA HIS A 110 -1.24 -3.40 12.36
C HIS A 110 -2.06 -2.34 13.10
N ILE A 111 -3.01 -1.73 12.40
CA ILE A 111 -3.77 -0.56 12.85
C ILE A 111 -4.97 -0.35 11.92
N LEU A 112 -6.04 0.25 12.40
CA LEU A 112 -7.18 0.65 11.55
C LEU A 112 -6.70 1.56 10.41
N GLY A 113 -7.13 1.28 9.18
CA GLY A 113 -6.57 1.85 7.95
C GLY A 113 -5.40 1.03 7.38
N GLY A 114 -4.89 0.05 8.14
CA GLY A 114 -3.81 -0.84 7.72
C GLY A 114 -2.56 -0.09 7.25
N THR A 115 -1.93 -0.58 6.19
CA THR A 115 -0.69 0.00 5.68
C THR A 115 -0.83 1.46 5.21
N SER A 116 -2.03 1.93 4.83
CA SER A 116 -2.22 3.36 4.52
C SER A 116 -2.01 4.29 5.72
N SER A 117 -2.11 3.76 6.95
CA SER A 117 -1.86 4.52 8.18
C SER A 117 -0.37 4.57 8.57
N VAL A 118 0.52 3.82 7.90
CA VAL A 118 1.94 3.71 8.27
C VAL A 118 2.93 3.83 7.09
N ASN A 119 2.44 3.95 5.85
CA ASN A 119 3.27 3.99 4.63
C ASN A 119 3.98 5.34 4.40
N GLY A 120 4.79 5.40 3.33
CA GLY A 120 5.51 6.61 2.88
C GLY A 120 4.66 7.64 2.14
N MET A 121 3.36 7.42 2.00
CA MET A 121 2.33 8.33 1.47
C MET A 121 2.40 8.66 -0.03
N VAL A 122 3.38 8.21 -0.79
CA VAL A 122 3.44 8.50 -2.24
C VAL A 122 2.13 8.07 -2.91
N TYR A 123 1.47 9.01 -3.59
CA TYR A 123 0.26 8.78 -4.36
C TYR A 123 0.61 8.53 -5.81
N SER A 124 0.64 7.27 -6.23
CA SER A 124 0.96 6.85 -7.60
C SER A 124 -0.11 5.90 -8.12
N ARG A 125 -0.59 6.17 -9.34
CA ARG A 125 -1.56 5.30 -10.02
C ARG A 125 -0.88 4.19 -10.83
N GLY A 126 0.42 4.32 -11.13
CA GLY A 126 1.13 3.45 -12.07
C GLY A 126 0.82 3.76 -13.54
N ALA A 127 1.21 2.87 -14.44
CA ALA A 127 0.94 3.01 -15.86
C ALA A 127 -0.46 2.51 -16.24
N SER A 128 -1.08 3.13 -17.25
CA SER A 128 -2.38 2.65 -17.80
C SER A 128 -2.31 1.18 -18.22
N SER A 129 -1.19 0.76 -18.79
CA SER A 129 -0.96 -0.63 -19.20
C SER A 129 -0.96 -1.64 -18.05
N ASP A 130 -0.70 -1.23 -16.80
CA ASP A 130 -0.80 -2.13 -15.64
C ASP A 130 -2.23 -2.65 -15.47
N TYR A 131 -3.20 -1.77 -15.58
CA TYR A 131 -4.62 -2.09 -15.46
C TYR A 131 -5.16 -2.79 -16.72
N ASP A 132 -4.73 -2.36 -17.91
CA ASP A 132 -5.09 -3.04 -19.15
C ASP A 132 -4.58 -4.49 -19.16
N ARG A 133 -3.41 -4.74 -18.54
CA ARG A 133 -2.91 -6.10 -18.31
C ARG A 133 -3.80 -6.90 -17.36
N PHE A 134 -4.37 -6.27 -16.30
CA PHE A 134 -5.35 -6.94 -15.45
C PHE A 134 -6.60 -7.33 -16.25
N ALA A 135 -7.14 -6.40 -17.05
CA ALA A 135 -8.28 -6.69 -17.91
C ALA A 135 -8.01 -7.83 -18.90
N ASN A 136 -6.86 -7.81 -19.56
CA ASN A 136 -6.47 -8.83 -20.52
C ASN A 136 -6.30 -10.21 -19.89
N VAL A 137 -5.65 -10.29 -18.73
CA VAL A 137 -5.38 -11.56 -18.03
C VAL A 137 -6.65 -12.16 -17.43
N THR A 138 -7.53 -11.33 -16.90
CA THR A 138 -8.78 -11.80 -16.28
C THR A 138 -9.93 -12.02 -17.27
N GLY A 139 -9.82 -11.41 -18.46
CA GLY A 139 -10.90 -11.38 -19.44
C GLY A 139 -12.05 -10.43 -19.08
N ASP A 140 -11.87 -9.59 -18.04
CA ASP A 140 -12.87 -8.59 -17.62
C ASP A 140 -12.37 -7.16 -17.94
N PRO A 141 -12.94 -6.51 -18.98
CA PRO A 141 -12.53 -5.17 -19.38
C PRO A 141 -12.77 -4.11 -18.31
N GLY A 142 -13.59 -4.38 -17.29
CA GLY A 142 -13.82 -3.49 -16.18
C GLY A 142 -12.56 -3.27 -15.31
N TRP A 143 -11.54 -4.09 -15.42
CA TRP A 143 -10.25 -3.91 -14.76
C TRP A 143 -9.27 -3.04 -15.56
N GLY A 144 -9.62 -2.62 -16.79
CA GLY A 144 -8.79 -1.75 -17.61
C GLY A 144 -8.78 -0.30 -17.13
N TRP A 145 -7.75 0.44 -17.55
CA TRP A 145 -7.52 1.82 -17.14
C TRP A 145 -8.73 2.73 -17.31
N ASP A 146 -9.34 2.73 -18.48
CA ASP A 146 -10.49 3.62 -18.79
C ASP A 146 -11.71 3.30 -17.92
N ALA A 147 -11.97 2.02 -17.67
CA ALA A 147 -13.09 1.61 -16.83
C ALA A 147 -12.89 2.02 -15.35
N LEU A 148 -11.65 2.09 -14.88
CA LEU A 148 -11.33 2.45 -13.52
C LEU A 148 -11.29 3.96 -13.26
N GLN A 149 -11.32 4.82 -14.27
CA GLN A 149 -11.30 6.28 -14.11
C GLN A 149 -12.43 6.82 -13.21
N GLN A 150 -13.61 6.22 -13.25
CA GLN A 150 -14.71 6.59 -12.37
C GLN A 150 -14.39 6.35 -10.89
N TYR A 151 -13.58 5.33 -10.57
CA TYR A 151 -13.18 5.00 -9.21
C TYR A 151 -12.04 5.90 -8.72
N ILE A 152 -11.16 6.35 -9.62
CA ILE A 152 -10.19 7.40 -9.33
C ILE A 152 -10.92 8.66 -8.86
N LYS A 153 -11.98 9.08 -9.58
CA LYS A 153 -12.78 10.26 -9.21
C LYS A 153 -13.50 10.11 -7.87
N LYS A 154 -13.91 8.90 -7.50
CA LYS A 154 -14.50 8.62 -6.18
C LYS A 154 -13.47 8.61 -5.05
N ASN A 155 -12.22 8.22 -5.35
CA ASN A 155 -11.15 8.10 -4.38
C ASN A 155 -10.49 9.45 -4.09
N GLU A 156 -9.97 10.12 -5.10
CA GLU A 156 -9.08 11.26 -4.98
C GLU A 156 -9.79 12.58 -4.72
N LYS A 157 -9.24 13.36 -3.78
CA LYS A 157 -9.54 14.77 -3.55
C LYS A 157 -8.26 15.57 -3.57
N PHE A 158 -7.86 16.09 -4.73
CA PHE A 158 -6.66 16.90 -4.83
C PHE A 158 -6.87 18.25 -4.15
N GLU A 159 -5.93 18.65 -3.30
CA GLU A 159 -5.98 19.87 -2.48
C GLU A 159 -4.68 20.66 -2.63
N ASN A 160 -4.70 21.96 -2.27
CA ASN A 160 -3.48 22.73 -2.18
C ASN A 160 -2.56 22.18 -1.08
N PRO A 161 -1.23 22.25 -1.26
CA PRO A 161 -0.30 21.83 -0.23
C PRO A 161 -0.40 22.71 1.04
N PRO A 162 0.05 22.21 2.21
CA PRO A 162 -0.08 22.91 3.48
C PRO A 162 0.60 24.29 3.54
N ASP A 163 1.67 24.51 2.77
CA ASP A 163 2.42 25.77 2.71
C ASP A 163 1.81 26.80 1.75
N ASN A 164 0.83 26.40 0.94
CA ASN A 164 0.14 27.24 -0.05
C ASN A 164 1.05 27.90 -1.09
N HIS A 165 2.18 27.29 -1.47
CA HIS A 165 2.99 27.78 -2.57
C HIS A 165 2.23 27.75 -3.92
N ASP A 166 2.73 28.45 -4.94
CA ASP A 166 2.14 28.44 -6.28
C ASP A 166 2.48 27.14 -7.00
N ILE A 167 1.48 26.28 -7.16
CA ILE A 167 1.59 24.94 -7.76
C ILE A 167 1.42 24.93 -9.29
N LYS A 168 1.42 26.12 -9.92
CA LYS A 168 1.26 26.22 -11.36
C LYS A 168 2.42 25.57 -12.12
N GLY A 169 2.11 24.56 -12.93
CA GLY A 169 3.10 23.83 -13.72
C GLY A 169 3.76 22.66 -12.97
N GLU A 170 3.24 22.28 -11.81
CA GLU A 170 3.71 21.16 -11.00
C GLU A 170 2.81 19.93 -11.13
N PHE A 171 1.58 20.08 -11.63
CA PHE A 171 0.63 19.02 -11.92
C PHE A 171 -0.30 19.42 -13.06
N ASP A 172 -1.03 18.44 -13.63
CA ASP A 172 -2.09 18.67 -14.62
C ASP A 172 -3.47 18.53 -13.96
N PRO A 173 -4.21 19.65 -13.73
CA PRO A 173 -5.52 19.57 -13.09
C PRO A 173 -6.56 18.74 -13.86
N ALA A 174 -6.37 18.50 -15.16
CA ALA A 174 -7.28 17.68 -15.95
C ALA A 174 -7.20 16.18 -15.62
N VAL A 175 -6.09 15.76 -15.02
CA VAL A 175 -5.85 14.37 -14.59
C VAL A 175 -6.54 14.06 -13.27
N HIS A 176 -6.82 15.07 -12.44
CA HIS A 176 -7.20 14.91 -11.04
C HIS A 176 -8.70 15.07 -10.77
N SER A 177 -9.10 14.58 -9.60
CA SER A 177 -10.41 14.81 -8.99
C SER A 177 -10.27 15.69 -7.75
N PHE A 178 -11.23 16.59 -7.56
CA PHE A 178 -11.27 17.52 -6.42
C PHE A 178 -12.41 17.19 -5.43
N THR A 179 -13.09 16.05 -5.63
CA THR A 179 -14.35 15.74 -4.90
C THR A 179 -14.39 14.35 -4.27
N GLY A 180 -13.33 13.56 -4.40
CA GLY A 180 -13.25 12.22 -3.82
C GLY A 180 -13.04 12.22 -2.31
N LYS A 181 -12.62 11.09 -1.77
CA LYS A 181 -12.53 10.87 -0.33
C LYS A 181 -11.12 11.08 0.24
N VAL A 182 -10.06 10.77 -0.51
CA VAL A 182 -8.68 10.78 -0.04
C VAL A 182 -8.02 12.10 -0.43
N PRO A 183 -7.73 12.99 0.52
CA PRO A 183 -6.90 14.17 0.27
C PRO A 183 -5.54 13.79 -0.30
N VAL A 184 -5.14 14.49 -1.36
CA VAL A 184 -3.85 14.34 -2.06
C VAL A 184 -3.30 15.73 -2.31
N THR A 185 -2.03 15.95 -2.02
CA THR A 185 -1.34 17.22 -2.24
C THR A 185 0.01 17.01 -2.93
N LEU A 186 0.54 18.07 -3.52
CA LEU A 186 1.96 18.20 -3.81
C LEU A 186 2.76 18.31 -2.49
N PRO A 187 4.12 18.22 -2.52
CA PRO A 187 4.95 18.43 -1.35
C PRO A 187 4.62 19.76 -0.67
N GLY A 188 4.46 19.77 0.64
CA GLY A 188 4.09 20.97 1.42
C GLY A 188 5.26 21.60 2.14
N PHE A 189 6.48 21.17 1.83
CA PHE A 189 7.73 21.72 2.38
C PHE A 189 8.86 21.51 1.37
N LEU A 190 9.28 22.57 0.70
CA LEU A 190 10.23 22.53 -0.40
C LEU A 190 11.65 22.90 0.02
N ASN A 191 12.64 22.38 -0.73
CA ASN A 191 14.01 22.89 -0.73
C ASN A 191 14.30 23.57 -2.08
N PRO A 192 14.05 24.89 -2.24
CA PRO A 192 14.05 25.56 -3.54
C PRO A 192 15.36 25.42 -4.34
N ALA A 193 16.52 25.32 -3.67
CA ALA A 193 17.80 25.18 -4.35
C ALA A 193 17.96 23.76 -4.93
N VAL A 194 17.65 22.74 -4.14
CA VAL A 194 17.72 21.34 -4.56
C VAL A 194 16.65 21.05 -5.63
N ASP A 195 15.42 21.54 -5.43
CA ASP A 195 14.31 21.33 -6.36
C ASP A 195 14.58 21.98 -7.71
N SER A 196 15.04 23.23 -7.71
CA SER A 196 15.42 23.93 -8.94
C SER A 196 16.54 23.20 -9.68
N ALA A 197 17.54 22.69 -8.97
CA ALA A 197 18.64 21.95 -9.57
C ALA A 197 18.17 20.58 -10.12
N THR A 198 17.28 19.88 -9.42
CA THR A 198 16.69 18.59 -9.88
C THR A 198 15.86 18.79 -11.15
N ILE A 199 15.01 19.83 -11.19
CA ILE A 199 14.23 20.16 -12.40
C ILE A 199 15.16 20.61 -13.55
N GLN A 200 16.22 21.38 -13.24
CA GLN A 200 17.19 21.80 -14.25
C GLN A 200 17.94 20.59 -14.84
N ALA A 201 18.34 19.62 -14.00
CA ALA A 201 18.94 18.37 -14.46
C ALA A 201 18.02 17.60 -15.43
N SER A 202 16.72 17.54 -15.13
CA SER A 202 15.71 16.96 -16.02
C SER A 202 15.67 17.66 -17.38
N LYS A 203 15.69 18.98 -17.41
CA LYS A 203 15.69 19.77 -18.66
C LYS A 203 16.96 19.58 -19.48
N GLU A 204 18.12 19.49 -18.83
CA GLU A 204 19.42 19.31 -19.48
C GLU A 204 19.58 17.92 -20.08
N LEU A 205 19.09 16.89 -19.40
CA LEU A 205 19.21 15.50 -19.83
C LEU A 205 18.12 15.10 -20.85
N GLY A 206 16.88 15.55 -20.65
CA GLY A 206 15.75 15.11 -21.47
C GLY A 206 15.57 13.60 -21.45
N GLY A 207 15.03 13.03 -22.54
CA GLY A 207 14.93 11.58 -22.73
C GLY A 207 14.27 10.86 -21.56
N ASP A 208 14.98 9.94 -20.92
CA ASP A 208 14.50 9.16 -19.77
C ASP A 208 14.09 10.03 -18.57
N PHE A 209 14.64 11.23 -18.46
CA PHE A 209 14.39 12.18 -17.38
C PHE A 209 13.63 13.44 -17.85
N ALA A 210 13.04 13.42 -19.05
CA ALA A 210 12.22 14.53 -19.51
C ALA A 210 11.15 14.88 -18.46
N PHE A 211 10.95 16.18 -18.23
CA PHE A 211 9.95 16.61 -17.24
C PHE A 211 8.55 16.13 -17.67
N ASN A 212 7.89 15.44 -16.77
CA ASN A 212 6.52 14.95 -16.90
C ASN A 212 5.63 15.79 -15.97
N LEU A 213 4.70 16.52 -16.54
CA LEU A 213 3.83 17.41 -15.76
C LEU A 213 3.00 16.64 -14.74
N ASP A 214 2.63 15.37 -15.04
CA ASP A 214 1.83 14.58 -14.13
C ASP A 214 2.08 13.07 -14.23
N MET A 215 2.67 12.52 -13.19
CA MET A 215 2.97 11.08 -13.09
C MET A 215 1.71 10.21 -13.02
N ASN A 216 0.57 10.79 -12.68
CA ASN A 216 -0.70 10.08 -12.47
C ASN A 216 -1.62 10.09 -13.71
N SER A 217 -1.11 10.57 -14.85
CA SER A 217 -1.82 10.56 -16.15
C SER A 217 -2.01 9.16 -16.77
N GLY A 218 -1.44 8.10 -16.18
CA GLY A 218 -1.30 6.76 -16.78
C GLY A 218 -0.06 6.61 -17.66
N LYS A 219 0.77 7.65 -17.76
CA LYS A 219 2.05 7.68 -18.47
C LYS A 219 3.12 8.26 -17.54
N PRO A 220 3.60 7.48 -16.57
CA PRO A 220 4.47 8.00 -15.50
C PRO A 220 5.90 8.31 -15.93
N LEU A 221 6.36 7.87 -17.12
CA LEU A 221 7.77 8.00 -17.53
C LEU A 221 8.24 9.46 -17.56
N GLY A 222 9.43 9.70 -17.06
CA GLY A 222 10.05 11.01 -16.89
C GLY A 222 10.13 11.43 -15.42
N LEU A 223 10.62 12.66 -15.17
CA LEU A 223 10.68 13.25 -13.84
C LEU A 223 9.46 14.12 -13.57
N ALA A 224 8.82 13.93 -12.43
CA ALA A 224 7.65 14.68 -12.00
C ALA A 224 7.80 15.15 -10.55
N TRP A 225 6.95 16.07 -10.13
CA TRP A 225 6.71 16.35 -8.72
C TRP A 225 6.05 15.13 -8.06
N GLU A 226 6.50 14.81 -6.85
CA GLU A 226 5.87 13.79 -6.03
C GLU A 226 4.47 14.26 -5.59
N GLN A 227 3.52 13.33 -5.52
CA GLN A 227 2.19 13.60 -4.97
C GLN A 227 1.97 12.70 -3.77
N ASN A 228 1.36 13.23 -2.72
CA ASN A 228 1.28 12.56 -1.43
C ASN A 228 -0.15 12.43 -0.92
N THR A 229 -0.47 11.31 -0.26
CA THR A 229 -1.70 11.14 0.52
C THR A 229 -1.60 11.93 1.83
N ALA A 230 -1.62 13.24 1.70
CA ALA A 230 -1.64 14.21 2.78
C ALA A 230 -2.74 15.24 2.53
N GLY A 231 -3.31 15.80 3.59
CA GLY A 231 -4.29 16.87 3.50
C GLY A 231 -3.65 18.25 3.54
N HIS A 232 -4.39 19.25 3.06
CA HIS A 232 -4.03 20.66 3.23
C HIS A 232 -3.77 21.05 4.70
N ASP A 233 -4.34 20.32 5.63
CA ASP A 233 -4.14 20.48 7.07
C ASP A 233 -2.82 19.91 7.60
N GLY A 234 -1.92 19.44 6.71
CA GLY A 234 -0.63 18.89 7.05
C GLY A 234 -0.67 17.54 7.78
N THR A 235 -1.77 16.80 7.65
CA THR A 235 -1.92 15.45 8.23
C THR A 235 -1.90 14.36 7.16
N ARG A 236 -1.57 13.13 7.57
CA ARG A 236 -1.71 11.93 6.72
C ARG A 236 -3.16 11.66 6.36
N SER A 237 -3.40 11.36 5.08
CA SER A 237 -4.68 10.88 4.56
C SER A 237 -4.65 9.36 4.41
N SER A 238 -4.99 8.65 5.48
CA SER A 238 -5.12 7.19 5.46
C SER A 238 -6.52 6.74 5.06
N ALA A 239 -6.70 5.45 4.77
CA ALA A 239 -8.04 4.89 4.57
C ALA A 239 -8.94 5.05 5.80
N ALA A 240 -8.36 5.00 7.02
CA ALA A 240 -9.11 5.23 8.24
C ALA A 240 -9.59 6.68 8.39
N THR A 241 -8.76 7.66 8.04
CA THR A 241 -9.15 9.08 8.14
C THR A 241 -10.07 9.52 7.00
N SER A 242 -9.90 8.93 5.81
CA SER A 242 -10.63 9.33 4.60
C SER A 242 -11.97 8.60 4.42
N TYR A 243 -12.01 7.29 4.66
CA TYR A 243 -13.22 6.48 4.47
C TYR A 243 -13.97 6.17 5.76
N LEU A 244 -13.27 6.10 6.90
CA LEU A 244 -13.88 5.92 8.22
C LEU A 244 -13.85 7.24 9.01
N ASP A 245 -14.19 8.34 8.35
CA ASP A 245 -14.37 9.64 8.96
C ASP A 245 -15.49 9.62 10.04
N SER A 246 -15.61 10.67 10.83
CA SER A 246 -16.59 10.76 11.92
C SER A 246 -18.03 10.56 11.43
N GLN A 247 -18.35 11.06 10.24
CA GLN A 247 -19.67 10.88 9.63
C GLN A 247 -19.95 9.40 9.29
N THR A 248 -18.99 8.71 8.73
CA THR A 248 -19.12 7.28 8.39
C THR A 248 -19.21 6.43 9.65
N ARG A 249 -18.34 6.69 10.64
CA ARG A 249 -18.36 5.95 11.92
C ARG A 249 -19.67 6.15 12.71
N SER A 250 -20.35 7.29 12.53
CA SER A 250 -21.64 7.55 13.18
C SER A 250 -22.83 6.81 12.56
N ARG A 251 -22.65 6.07 11.46
CA ARG A 251 -23.71 5.29 10.83
C ARG A 251 -24.15 4.13 11.71
N ASN A 252 -25.43 3.99 11.99
CA ASN A 252 -25.99 2.95 12.86
C ASN A 252 -25.84 1.51 12.30
N ASN A 253 -25.51 1.38 11.03
CA ASN A 253 -25.34 0.10 10.32
C ASN A 253 -23.87 -0.27 10.10
N LEU A 254 -22.90 0.49 10.65
CA LEU A 254 -21.49 0.20 10.68
C LEU A 254 -21.02 -0.07 12.10
N HIS A 255 -20.36 -1.21 12.30
CA HIS A 255 -19.71 -1.58 13.55
C HIS A 255 -18.27 -1.99 13.26
N ILE A 256 -17.34 -1.52 14.08
CA ILE A 256 -15.91 -1.79 13.94
C ILE A 256 -15.41 -2.36 15.26
N VAL A 257 -14.76 -3.51 15.22
CA VAL A 257 -14.02 -4.04 16.37
C VAL A 257 -12.54 -4.06 16.06
N THR A 258 -11.75 -3.47 16.95
CA THR A 258 -10.28 -3.42 16.89
C THR A 258 -9.65 -4.43 17.87
N ASP A 259 -8.33 -4.58 17.82
CA ASP A 259 -7.57 -5.50 18.68
C ASP A 259 -8.17 -6.94 18.66
N THR A 260 -8.75 -7.33 17.52
CA THR A 260 -9.47 -8.60 17.36
C THR A 260 -9.00 -9.33 16.08
N ARG A 261 -8.31 -10.47 16.26
CA ARG A 261 -7.82 -11.30 15.16
C ARG A 261 -8.70 -12.53 15.00
N ILE A 262 -9.11 -12.88 13.77
CA ILE A 262 -9.77 -14.16 13.50
C ILE A 262 -8.72 -15.28 13.46
N SER A 263 -9.11 -16.51 13.85
CA SER A 263 -8.29 -17.70 13.70
C SER A 263 -8.43 -18.33 12.31
N ARG A 264 -9.65 -18.43 11.84
CA ARG A 264 -9.95 -19.08 10.53
C ARG A 264 -11.38 -18.81 10.07
N LEU A 265 -11.64 -19.21 8.83
CA LEU A 265 -12.96 -19.29 8.23
C LEU A 265 -13.53 -20.71 8.43
N LEU A 266 -14.84 -20.80 8.55
CA LEU A 266 -15.53 -22.07 8.71
C LEU A 266 -16.58 -22.27 7.61
N LYS A 267 -16.78 -23.52 7.20
CA LYS A 267 -17.92 -23.89 6.36
C LYS A 267 -19.22 -23.51 7.08
N THR A 268 -20.09 -22.78 6.38
CA THR A 268 -21.37 -22.33 6.94
C THR A 268 -22.34 -23.51 7.07
N PRO A 269 -22.85 -23.83 8.28
CA PRO A 269 -23.79 -24.92 8.49
C PRO A 269 -25.09 -24.75 7.71
N GLY A 270 -25.73 -25.85 7.34
CA GLY A 270 -27.08 -25.87 6.72
C GLY A 270 -27.12 -25.36 5.27
N THR A 271 -25.99 -25.14 4.60
CA THR A 271 -25.92 -24.68 3.21
C THR A 271 -25.66 -25.80 2.23
N LYS A 272 -26.12 -25.62 0.98
CA LYS A 272 -25.79 -26.53 -0.11
C LYS A 272 -24.42 -26.18 -0.69
N GLY A 273 -23.60 -27.17 -1.02
CA GLY A 273 -22.26 -26.98 -1.55
C GLY A 273 -21.27 -26.41 -0.53
N LEU A 274 -20.14 -25.90 -1.00
CA LEU A 274 -19.14 -25.24 -0.17
C LEU A 274 -19.50 -23.74 -0.05
N THR A 275 -20.07 -23.38 1.09
CA THR A 275 -20.39 -21.99 1.44
C THR A 275 -19.58 -21.61 2.66
N ILE A 276 -18.88 -20.46 2.59
CA ILE A 276 -18.07 -19.92 3.68
C ILE A 276 -18.51 -18.48 3.95
N ARG A 277 -19.25 -18.31 5.04
CA ARG A 277 -19.72 -17.00 5.54
C ARG A 277 -19.54 -16.90 7.05
N THR A 278 -18.73 -17.79 7.62
CA THR A 278 -18.55 -17.92 9.07
C THR A 278 -17.10 -17.69 9.41
N VAL A 279 -16.85 -16.88 10.44
CA VAL A 279 -15.53 -16.61 11.01
C VAL A 279 -15.45 -17.15 12.43
N GLU A 280 -14.27 -17.66 12.81
CA GLU A 280 -13.93 -18.07 14.16
C GLU A 280 -12.97 -17.04 14.78
N ILE A 281 -13.34 -16.55 15.96
CA ILE A 281 -12.57 -15.55 16.71
C ILE A 281 -12.24 -16.15 18.08
N PRO A 282 -10.97 -16.24 18.49
CA PRO A 282 -10.61 -16.67 19.82
C PRO A 282 -11.25 -15.79 20.88
N SER A 283 -11.73 -16.41 21.96
CA SER A 283 -12.22 -15.67 23.11
C SER A 283 -11.07 -15.46 24.09
N PRO A 284 -10.78 -14.21 24.52
CA PRO A 284 -9.70 -13.95 25.47
C PRO A 284 -9.95 -14.55 26.87
N ASP A 285 -11.24 -14.84 27.21
CA ASP A 285 -11.61 -15.29 28.56
C ASP A 285 -12.29 -16.68 28.57
N SER A 286 -12.34 -17.38 27.45
CA SER A 286 -12.98 -18.70 27.33
C SER A 286 -12.19 -19.59 26.38
N SER A 287 -12.21 -20.89 26.63
CA SER A 287 -11.72 -21.89 25.67
C SER A 287 -12.60 -21.99 24.43
N ASP A 288 -13.85 -21.50 24.51
CA ASP A 288 -14.80 -21.56 23.39
C ASP A 288 -14.68 -20.30 22.54
N PRO A 289 -14.42 -20.42 21.23
CA PRO A 289 -14.31 -19.30 20.32
C PRO A 289 -15.67 -18.64 20.08
N VAL A 290 -15.64 -17.38 19.71
CA VAL A 290 -16.81 -16.65 19.19
C VAL A 290 -16.98 -16.99 17.71
N ILE A 291 -18.16 -17.49 17.34
CA ILE A 291 -18.51 -17.85 15.96
C ILE A 291 -19.51 -16.82 15.42
N LEU A 292 -19.13 -16.13 14.35
CA LEU A 292 -20.02 -15.17 13.68
C LEU A 292 -20.26 -15.61 12.23
N THR A 293 -21.52 -15.46 11.79
CA THR A 293 -21.92 -15.82 10.42
C THR A 293 -22.58 -14.61 9.75
N ALA A 294 -22.11 -14.24 8.57
CA ALA A 294 -22.76 -13.24 7.73
C ALA A 294 -23.97 -13.83 6.99
N SER A 295 -25.03 -13.07 6.81
CA SER A 295 -26.18 -13.47 6.02
C SER A 295 -25.88 -13.46 4.51
N LYS A 296 -24.98 -12.59 4.05
CA LYS A 296 -24.59 -12.42 2.64
C LYS A 296 -23.15 -12.91 2.38
N GLU A 297 -22.15 -12.16 2.76
CA GLU A 297 -20.75 -12.48 2.47
C GLU A 297 -19.81 -12.21 3.66
N VAL A 298 -18.77 -13.03 3.79
CA VAL A 298 -17.50 -12.67 4.45
C VAL A 298 -16.56 -12.14 3.38
N ILE A 299 -15.92 -11.00 3.65
CA ILE A 299 -14.98 -10.35 2.75
C ILE A 299 -13.62 -10.30 3.42
N LEU A 300 -12.64 -11.04 2.87
CA LEU A 300 -11.26 -10.95 3.33
C LEU A 300 -10.60 -9.69 2.77
N SER A 301 -10.06 -8.89 3.66
CA SER A 301 -9.26 -7.68 3.39
C SER A 301 -8.00 -7.67 4.27
N GLY A 302 -7.42 -8.85 4.51
CA GLY A 302 -6.24 -9.06 5.36
C GLY A 302 -4.91 -8.67 4.70
N GLY A 303 -4.95 -8.18 3.46
CA GLY A 303 -3.77 -7.83 2.67
C GLY A 303 -3.01 -9.05 2.15
N THR A 304 -1.93 -8.77 1.44
CA THR A 304 -1.13 -9.80 0.74
C THR A 304 -0.56 -10.87 1.65
N ILE A 305 -0.35 -10.56 2.93
CA ILE A 305 0.19 -11.52 3.92
C ILE A 305 -0.96 -12.18 4.70
N GLY A 306 -1.87 -11.41 5.28
CA GLY A 306 -2.91 -11.95 6.16
C GLY A 306 -3.97 -12.77 5.42
N THR A 307 -4.33 -12.39 4.20
CA THR A 307 -5.36 -13.10 3.41
C THR A 307 -4.96 -14.55 3.10
N PRO A 308 -3.80 -14.86 2.49
CA PRO A 308 -3.40 -16.26 2.30
C PRO A 308 -3.17 -17.01 3.61
N HIS A 309 -2.66 -16.34 4.64
CA HIS A 309 -2.47 -16.92 5.97
C HIS A 309 -3.80 -17.43 6.55
N ILE A 310 -4.86 -16.61 6.49
CA ILE A 310 -6.21 -17.01 6.93
C ILE A 310 -6.75 -18.15 6.07
N LEU A 311 -6.60 -18.10 4.74
CA LEU A 311 -7.07 -19.15 3.83
C LEU A 311 -6.40 -20.49 4.13
N LEU A 312 -5.08 -20.52 4.29
CA LEU A 312 -4.31 -21.73 4.60
C LEU A 312 -4.74 -22.35 5.94
N HIS A 313 -4.87 -21.57 7.00
CA HIS A 313 -5.36 -22.04 8.30
C HIS A 313 -6.83 -22.45 8.27
N SER A 314 -7.59 -22.03 7.26
CA SER A 314 -8.98 -22.45 7.01
C SER A 314 -9.07 -23.74 6.18
N GLY A 315 -7.93 -24.34 5.81
CA GLY A 315 -7.90 -25.54 4.96
C GLY A 315 -8.13 -25.25 3.48
N ILE A 316 -7.91 -24.02 3.04
CA ILE A 316 -7.99 -23.62 1.62
C ILE A 316 -6.56 -23.37 1.11
N GLY A 317 -6.03 -24.31 0.34
CA GLY A 317 -4.64 -24.28 -0.11
C GLY A 317 -4.24 -25.57 -0.82
N ASP A 318 -2.95 -25.78 -1.04
CA ASP A 318 -2.43 -27.05 -1.55
C ASP A 318 -2.64 -28.17 -0.53
N GLU A 319 -3.32 -29.24 -0.92
CA GLU A 319 -3.69 -30.34 0.00
C GLU A 319 -2.47 -31.08 0.57
N ASN A 320 -1.37 -31.15 -0.19
CA ASN A 320 -0.15 -31.82 0.27
C ASN A 320 0.56 -30.96 1.33
N ASP A 321 0.66 -29.63 1.10
CA ASP A 321 1.24 -28.69 2.07
C ASP A 321 0.41 -28.71 3.38
N LEU A 322 -0.92 -28.58 3.28
CA LEU A 322 -1.83 -28.59 4.42
C LEU A 322 -1.76 -29.89 5.23
N LYS A 323 -1.67 -31.02 4.54
CA LYS A 323 -1.58 -32.34 5.17
C LYS A 323 -0.31 -32.49 6.01
N THR A 324 0.83 -31.95 5.55
CA THR A 324 2.09 -32.05 6.31
C THR A 324 2.02 -31.30 7.66
N LEU A 325 1.14 -30.31 7.75
CA LEU A 325 0.93 -29.47 8.94
C LEU A 325 -0.31 -29.91 9.75
N ASN A 326 -0.94 -31.04 9.42
CA ASN A 326 -2.18 -31.51 10.04
C ASN A 326 -3.33 -30.49 9.98
N VAL A 327 -3.42 -29.69 8.90
CA VAL A 327 -4.55 -28.81 8.60
C VAL A 327 -5.52 -29.57 7.70
N PRO A 328 -6.77 -29.84 8.12
CA PRO A 328 -7.75 -30.53 7.28
C PRO A 328 -8.07 -29.72 6.02
N THR A 329 -7.95 -30.33 4.85
CA THR A 329 -8.27 -29.68 3.58
C THR A 329 -9.79 -29.49 3.42
N VAL A 330 -10.22 -28.25 3.26
CA VAL A 330 -11.60 -27.84 2.95
C VAL A 330 -11.77 -27.62 1.45
N LEU A 331 -10.76 -27.03 0.80
CA LEU A 331 -10.71 -26.82 -0.64
C LEU A 331 -9.26 -26.88 -1.12
N HIS A 332 -8.99 -27.79 -2.06
CA HIS A 332 -7.71 -27.81 -2.74
C HIS A 332 -7.62 -26.63 -3.73
N ASN A 333 -6.73 -25.68 -3.45
CA ASN A 333 -6.36 -24.59 -4.35
C ASN A 333 -4.87 -24.26 -4.18
N PRO A 334 -3.99 -24.83 -5.04
CA PRO A 334 -2.54 -24.68 -4.92
C PRO A 334 -2.03 -23.27 -5.25
N SER A 335 -2.90 -22.38 -5.73
CA SER A 335 -2.54 -20.97 -6.01
C SER A 335 -2.55 -20.09 -4.76
N VAL A 336 -3.15 -20.52 -3.65
CA VAL A 336 -3.17 -19.75 -2.40
C VAL A 336 -1.77 -19.57 -1.85
N GLY A 337 -1.41 -18.32 -1.58
CA GLY A 337 -0.10 -17.95 -1.06
C GLY A 337 1.03 -17.97 -2.10
N ARG A 338 0.76 -18.30 -3.36
CA ARG A 338 1.74 -18.29 -4.46
C ARG A 338 1.67 -16.99 -5.24
N ASN A 339 2.63 -16.80 -6.17
CA ASN A 339 2.74 -15.60 -6.99
C ASN A 339 2.97 -14.30 -6.21
N PHE A 340 3.53 -14.39 -4.99
CA PHE A 340 3.95 -13.19 -4.27
C PHE A 340 4.92 -12.38 -5.12
N SER A 341 4.69 -11.08 -5.23
CA SER A 341 5.58 -10.13 -5.90
C SER A 341 5.70 -8.88 -5.06
N ASP A 342 6.91 -8.36 -4.91
CA ASP A 342 7.19 -7.08 -4.25
C ASP A 342 8.29 -6.35 -5.01
N HIS A 343 8.32 -5.04 -4.94
CA HIS A 343 9.44 -4.23 -5.40
C HIS A 343 10.62 -4.40 -4.44
N THR A 344 11.84 -4.15 -4.91
CA THR A 344 12.99 -3.94 -4.03
C THR A 344 13.33 -2.47 -3.98
N VAL A 345 13.79 -2.00 -2.82
CA VAL A 345 14.31 -0.65 -2.65
C VAL A 345 15.81 -0.70 -2.39
N PHE A 346 16.56 0.21 -3.02
CA PHE A 346 17.98 0.37 -2.82
C PHE A 346 18.34 1.86 -2.82
N VAL A 347 19.04 2.34 -1.79
CA VAL A 347 19.39 3.75 -1.65
C VAL A 347 20.75 4.03 -2.26
N ILE A 348 20.78 4.90 -3.27
CA ILE A 348 21.97 5.37 -3.96
C ILE A 348 22.30 6.75 -3.43
N THR A 349 23.53 6.95 -2.94
CA THR A 349 23.95 8.22 -2.36
C THR A 349 25.12 8.83 -3.09
N PHE A 350 25.05 10.14 -3.29
CA PHE A 350 26.09 10.95 -3.92
C PHE A 350 26.57 12.01 -2.91
N GLY A 351 27.88 12.19 -2.82
CA GLY A 351 28.45 13.26 -2.00
C GLY A 351 28.16 14.63 -2.61
N ILE A 352 27.90 15.61 -1.75
CA ILE A 352 27.76 17.02 -2.12
C ILE A 352 29.01 17.77 -1.68
N ALA A 353 29.60 18.55 -2.59
CA ALA A 353 30.73 19.43 -2.27
C ALA A 353 30.30 20.50 -1.26
N PRO A 354 31.04 20.71 -0.17
CA PRO A 354 30.64 21.66 0.86
C PRO A 354 30.41 23.08 0.31
N GLY A 355 29.24 23.65 0.59
CA GLY A 355 28.87 25.01 0.19
C GLY A 355 28.56 25.19 -1.30
N SER A 356 28.50 24.14 -2.09
CA SER A 356 28.21 24.21 -3.54
C SER A 356 26.73 24.43 -3.86
N ILE A 357 25.83 24.07 -2.95
CA ILE A 357 24.37 24.26 -3.05
C ILE A 357 23.82 24.50 -1.65
N ASP A 358 22.76 25.30 -1.54
CA ASP A 358 22.04 25.51 -0.28
C ASP A 358 21.12 24.34 0.00
N LEU A 359 21.43 23.56 1.03
CA LEU A 359 20.62 22.41 1.49
C LEU A 359 19.54 22.83 2.49
N GLY A 360 19.46 24.10 2.82
CA GLY A 360 18.52 24.64 3.79
C GLY A 360 18.84 24.25 5.26
N PRO A 361 18.10 24.84 6.21
CA PRO A 361 18.37 24.64 7.65
C PRO A 361 17.95 23.27 8.18
N TRP A 362 17.18 22.49 7.41
CA TRP A 362 16.59 21.22 7.84
C TRP A 362 17.33 19.98 7.31
N VAL A 363 18.46 20.17 6.65
CA VAL A 363 19.23 19.08 6.02
C VAL A 363 19.62 17.95 6.99
N ASN A 364 19.76 18.24 8.28
CA ASN A 364 20.09 17.26 9.32
C ASN A 364 18.86 16.83 10.15
N LEU A 365 17.63 17.06 9.67
CA LEU A 365 16.40 16.78 10.41
C LEU A 365 16.34 15.35 10.94
N LEU A 366 16.77 14.35 10.16
CA LEU A 366 16.69 12.95 10.57
C LEU A 366 17.67 12.55 11.67
N THR A 367 18.74 13.35 11.89
CA THR A 367 19.81 13.03 12.84
C THR A 367 19.93 14.02 14.00
N ASP A 368 19.31 15.20 13.90
CA ASP A 368 19.39 16.27 14.91
C ASP A 368 18.09 16.36 15.72
N SER A 369 18.16 15.97 17.00
CA SER A 369 17.01 15.98 17.90
C SER A 369 16.45 17.38 18.19
N ALA A 370 17.27 18.43 18.13
CA ALA A 370 16.80 19.81 18.31
C ALA A 370 15.99 20.29 17.09
N LEU A 371 16.42 19.93 15.88
CA LEU A 371 15.65 20.17 14.66
C LEU A 371 14.34 19.38 14.68
N GLN A 372 14.35 18.11 15.12
CA GLN A 372 13.15 17.30 15.25
C GLN A 372 12.13 17.92 16.22
N ALA A 373 12.60 18.39 17.39
CA ALA A 373 11.74 19.06 18.35
C ALA A 373 11.15 20.36 17.79
N ASN A 374 11.96 21.15 17.06
CA ASN A 374 11.52 22.37 16.43
C ASN A 374 10.50 22.11 15.30
N ALA A 375 10.74 21.10 14.46
CA ALA A 375 9.81 20.69 13.41
C ALA A 375 8.45 20.27 13.99
N LEU A 376 8.46 19.52 15.09
CA LEU A 376 7.24 19.11 15.78
C LEU A 376 6.49 20.30 16.40
N ASP A 377 7.21 21.28 16.97
CA ASP A 377 6.61 22.51 17.51
C ASP A 377 5.96 23.35 16.42
N ILE A 378 6.62 23.52 15.28
CA ILE A 378 6.06 24.21 14.10
C ILE A 378 4.80 23.50 13.60
N TRP A 379 4.86 22.18 13.44
CA TRP A 379 3.71 21.41 12.99
C TRP A 379 2.54 21.52 13.98
N ASN A 380 2.80 21.42 15.28
CA ASN A 380 1.76 21.53 16.31
C ASN A 380 1.06 22.90 16.31
N LYS A 381 1.82 23.98 16.07
CA LYS A 381 1.30 25.35 16.07
C LYS A 381 0.62 25.73 14.76
N ASN A 382 1.22 25.36 13.63
CA ASN A 382 0.88 25.96 12.34
C ASN A 382 0.43 24.93 11.29
N ARG A 383 0.64 23.61 11.53
CA ARG A 383 0.42 22.56 10.53
C ARG A 383 1.25 22.73 9.26
N THR A 384 2.46 23.29 9.40
CA THR A 384 3.42 23.54 8.33
C THR A 384 4.82 23.06 8.73
N GLY A 385 5.82 23.30 7.86
CA GLY A 385 7.21 22.92 8.10
C GLY A 385 7.51 21.47 7.70
N PRO A 386 8.72 20.96 7.99
CA PRO A 386 9.19 19.72 7.38
C PRO A 386 8.38 18.46 7.78
N TYR A 387 7.60 18.52 8.86
CA TYR A 387 6.80 17.38 9.31
C TYR A 387 5.44 17.22 8.59
N VAL A 388 5.13 18.06 7.60
CA VAL A 388 3.98 17.82 6.69
C VAL A 388 4.29 16.77 5.60
N GLN A 389 5.56 16.34 5.48
CA GLN A 389 6.03 15.28 4.56
C GLN A 389 6.63 14.11 5.34
N TYR A 390 6.63 12.94 4.69
CA TYR A 390 7.21 11.71 5.26
C TYR A 390 8.75 11.73 5.18
N THR A 391 9.28 12.16 4.04
CA THR A 391 10.71 12.30 3.75
C THR A 391 10.96 13.64 3.05
N PRO A 392 12.18 14.19 3.10
CA PRO A 392 12.55 15.38 2.35
C PRO A 392 12.83 15.05 0.87
N THR A 393 11.83 14.49 0.20
CA THR A 393 11.85 14.13 -1.22
C THR A 393 10.70 14.83 -1.91
N ASP A 394 10.96 15.48 -3.04
CA ASP A 394 9.97 16.31 -3.72
C ASP A 394 9.77 15.86 -5.18
N HIS A 395 10.70 15.06 -5.71
CA HIS A 395 10.70 14.64 -7.11
C HIS A 395 10.86 13.14 -7.26
N ILE A 396 10.17 12.60 -8.25
CA ILE A 396 10.16 11.19 -8.58
C ILE A 396 10.30 11.00 -10.10
N ALA A 397 11.07 10.01 -10.53
CA ALA A 397 11.22 9.68 -11.93
C ALA A 397 10.97 8.19 -12.19
N TRP A 398 10.22 7.89 -13.24
CA TRP A 398 10.12 6.54 -13.79
C TRP A 398 10.91 6.44 -15.09
N THR A 399 11.77 5.43 -15.18
CA THR A 399 12.59 5.19 -16.35
C THR A 399 12.46 3.75 -16.84
N ARG A 400 12.74 3.54 -18.11
CA ARG A 400 12.85 2.20 -18.68
C ARG A 400 14.31 1.83 -18.90
N LEU A 401 14.59 0.52 -18.98
CA LEU A 401 15.86 0.05 -19.53
C LEU A 401 16.01 0.55 -20.97
N SER A 402 17.25 0.77 -21.40
CA SER A 402 17.52 1.13 -22.81
C SER A 402 16.92 0.10 -23.77
N LYS A 403 16.42 0.54 -24.91
CA LYS A 403 15.90 -0.39 -25.95
C LYS A 403 16.96 -1.42 -26.41
N ASP A 404 18.23 -1.04 -26.32
CA ASP A 404 19.35 -1.89 -26.68
C ASP A 404 19.95 -2.64 -25.50
N SER A 405 19.28 -2.60 -24.34
CA SER A 405 19.74 -3.32 -23.15
C SER A 405 19.74 -4.83 -23.40
N PRO A 406 20.86 -5.52 -23.14
CA PRO A 406 20.91 -6.97 -23.21
C PRO A 406 19.97 -7.65 -22.21
N THR A 407 19.61 -6.97 -21.11
CA THR A 407 18.66 -7.46 -20.12
C THR A 407 17.27 -7.66 -20.73
N LEU A 408 16.84 -6.81 -21.66
CA LEU A 408 15.56 -6.98 -22.36
C LEU A 408 15.52 -8.20 -23.29
N ALA A 409 16.67 -8.75 -23.69
CA ALA A 409 16.71 -9.99 -24.44
C ALA A 409 16.30 -11.22 -23.62
N ILE A 410 16.39 -11.15 -22.27
CA ILE A 410 15.91 -12.19 -21.35
C ILE A 410 14.37 -12.21 -21.33
N GLY A 411 13.75 -11.03 -21.47
CA GLY A 411 12.31 -10.80 -21.45
C GLY A 411 12.01 -9.41 -20.90
N ASP A 412 10.79 -8.90 -21.12
CA ASP A 412 10.30 -7.65 -20.51
C ASP A 412 9.12 -7.97 -19.60
N PRO A 413 9.28 -7.96 -18.26
CA PRO A 413 8.21 -8.24 -17.33
C PRO A 413 7.25 -7.07 -17.13
N SER A 414 7.57 -5.86 -17.63
CA SER A 414 6.70 -4.69 -17.51
C SER A 414 5.37 -4.88 -18.24
N SER A 415 4.38 -4.09 -17.92
CA SER A 415 3.05 -4.18 -18.51
C SER A 415 2.97 -3.59 -19.93
N GLY A 416 3.97 -2.82 -20.36
CA GLY A 416 4.00 -2.20 -21.68
C GLY A 416 4.95 -0.99 -21.79
N PRO A 417 4.95 -0.30 -22.94
CA PRO A 417 5.93 0.74 -23.23
C PRO A 417 5.85 1.98 -22.34
N ASN A 418 4.73 2.20 -21.66
CA ASN A 418 4.56 3.32 -20.72
C ASN A 418 4.87 2.95 -19.28
N ALA A 419 5.09 1.68 -18.97
CA ALA A 419 5.42 1.22 -17.61
C ALA A 419 6.93 1.30 -17.37
N GLY A 420 7.35 1.86 -16.23
CA GLY A 420 8.75 1.92 -15.83
C GLY A 420 9.30 0.56 -15.42
N HIS A 421 10.62 0.39 -15.51
CA HIS A 421 11.34 -0.71 -14.85
C HIS A 421 11.94 -0.24 -13.53
N ILE A 422 12.32 1.03 -13.49
CA ILE A 422 13.01 1.68 -12.38
C ILE A 422 12.25 2.94 -12.01
N GLU A 423 12.08 3.15 -10.72
CA GLU A 423 11.63 4.38 -10.10
C GLU A 423 12.78 4.96 -9.27
N LEU A 424 12.99 6.26 -9.35
CA LEU A 424 14.00 6.99 -8.60
C LEU A 424 13.33 8.15 -7.87
N ILE A 425 13.37 8.16 -6.53
CA ILE A 425 12.87 9.27 -5.71
C ILE A 425 14.07 10.08 -5.26
N PHE A 426 14.07 11.39 -5.53
CA PHE A 426 15.21 12.25 -5.29
C PHE A 426 15.01 13.14 -4.08
N GLY A 427 16.10 13.33 -3.31
CA GLY A 427 16.12 14.25 -2.19
C GLY A 427 17.52 14.47 -1.64
N ALA A 428 17.68 15.50 -0.83
CA ALA A 428 18.94 15.79 -0.16
C ALA A 428 18.78 15.71 1.36
N ASN A 429 19.72 15.02 2.01
CA ASN A 429 19.73 14.87 3.47
C ASN A 429 21.15 14.67 3.98
N SER A 430 21.47 15.26 5.14
CA SER A 430 22.76 15.06 5.84
C SER A 430 24.00 15.22 4.96
N GLY A 431 23.96 16.18 4.03
CA GLY A 431 25.09 16.48 3.13
C GLY A 431 25.29 15.53 1.97
N VAL A 432 24.29 14.69 1.68
CA VAL A 432 24.27 13.84 0.50
C VAL A 432 23.04 14.13 -0.36
N TYR A 433 23.17 13.92 -1.67
CA TYR A 433 22.04 13.80 -2.59
C TYR A 433 21.72 12.32 -2.75
N ALA A 434 20.48 11.94 -2.52
CA ALA A 434 20.05 10.57 -2.58
C ALA A 434 19.10 10.32 -3.76
N ALA A 435 19.25 9.16 -4.40
CA ALA A 435 18.26 8.57 -5.27
C ALA A 435 17.80 7.25 -4.62
N ILE A 436 16.57 7.24 -4.10
CA ILE A 436 15.94 6.02 -3.59
C ILE A 436 15.42 5.27 -4.81
N MET A 437 16.10 4.21 -5.19
CA MET A 437 15.76 3.37 -6.33
C MET A 437 14.78 2.28 -5.93
N LEU A 438 13.62 2.22 -6.58
CA LEU A 438 12.75 1.04 -6.56
C LEU A 438 12.86 0.32 -7.91
N PHE A 439 13.09 -0.98 -7.85
CA PHE A 439 12.96 -1.85 -9.01
C PHE A 439 11.51 -2.29 -9.13
N VAL A 440 10.77 -1.70 -10.10
CA VAL A 440 9.30 -1.76 -10.15
C VAL A 440 8.74 -2.74 -11.19
N ALA A 441 9.60 -3.52 -11.85
CA ALA A 441 9.20 -4.55 -12.80
C ALA A 441 9.85 -5.91 -12.51
N PRO A 442 9.67 -6.50 -11.32
CA PRO A 442 10.32 -7.77 -10.99
C PRO A 442 9.71 -8.94 -11.77
N ALA A 443 10.58 -9.81 -12.28
CA ALA A 443 10.20 -11.10 -12.83
C ALA A 443 10.13 -12.20 -11.75
N SER A 444 10.86 -12.07 -10.65
CA SER A 444 10.83 -12.99 -9.50
C SER A 444 9.45 -13.13 -8.91
N ARG A 445 9.10 -14.35 -8.50
CA ARG A 445 7.84 -14.68 -7.83
C ARG A 445 8.11 -15.55 -6.62
N GLY A 446 7.49 -15.19 -5.52
CA GLY A 446 7.63 -15.82 -4.22
C GLY A 446 6.34 -16.41 -3.67
N SER A 447 6.29 -16.55 -2.35
CA SER A 447 5.15 -17.15 -1.65
C SER A 447 4.97 -16.64 -0.24
N VAL A 448 3.74 -16.81 0.27
CA VAL A 448 3.38 -16.75 1.69
C VAL A 448 2.80 -18.10 2.06
N THR A 449 3.45 -18.80 3.00
CA THR A 449 3.04 -20.11 3.47
C THR A 449 2.94 -20.14 4.99
N ILE A 450 2.54 -21.26 5.56
CA ILE A 450 2.46 -21.45 7.02
C ILE A 450 3.48 -22.50 7.48
N GLY A 451 4.07 -22.28 8.65
CA GLY A 451 5.05 -23.20 9.25
C GLY A 451 4.43 -24.22 10.20
N SER A 452 3.21 -23.98 10.67
CA SER A 452 2.47 -24.85 11.60
C SER A 452 0.96 -24.72 11.40
N ASN A 453 0.17 -25.44 12.20
CA ASN A 453 -1.28 -25.30 12.26
C ASN A 453 -1.78 -24.26 13.29
N ASN A 454 -0.89 -23.52 13.93
CA ASN A 454 -1.25 -22.45 14.84
C ASN A 454 -1.50 -21.14 14.09
N PRO A 455 -2.75 -20.63 14.02
CA PRO A 455 -3.09 -19.43 13.22
C PRO A 455 -2.52 -18.12 13.79
N PHE A 456 -1.84 -18.17 14.93
CA PHE A 456 -1.24 -16.99 15.57
C PHE A 456 0.28 -16.93 15.43
N GLU A 457 0.90 -17.95 14.85
CA GLU A 457 2.29 -17.90 14.41
C GLU A 457 2.41 -17.10 13.11
N ASP A 458 3.55 -16.42 12.95
CA ASP A 458 3.81 -15.65 11.75
C ASP A 458 3.94 -16.56 10.52
N PRO A 459 3.47 -16.12 9.35
CA PRO A 459 3.64 -16.86 8.12
C PRO A 459 5.10 -16.88 7.68
N LEU A 460 5.46 -17.88 6.87
CA LEU A 460 6.73 -17.93 6.15
C LEU A 460 6.59 -17.09 4.88
N ILE A 461 7.31 -15.97 4.84
CA ILE A 461 7.24 -14.99 3.75
C ILE A 461 8.52 -15.10 2.92
N ASP A 462 8.39 -15.51 1.67
CA ASP A 462 9.48 -15.61 0.71
C ASP A 462 9.19 -14.76 -0.52
N PRO A 463 9.71 -13.54 -0.62
CA PRO A 463 9.62 -12.73 -1.83
C PRO A 463 10.40 -13.28 -3.03
N ALA A 464 11.39 -14.14 -2.79
CA ALA A 464 12.32 -14.66 -3.79
C ALA A 464 13.06 -13.55 -4.56
N PHE A 465 13.44 -12.44 -3.89
CA PHE A 465 14.08 -11.29 -4.52
C PHE A 465 15.29 -11.67 -5.35
N TYR A 466 15.42 -11.08 -6.55
CA TYR A 466 16.53 -11.28 -7.50
C TYR A 466 16.84 -12.74 -7.82
N THR A 467 15.86 -13.62 -7.81
CA THR A 467 16.02 -15.02 -8.21
C THR A 467 15.78 -15.25 -9.69
N ALA A 468 14.99 -14.39 -10.34
CA ALA A 468 14.86 -14.39 -11.79
C ALA A 468 16.07 -13.72 -12.46
N GLU A 469 16.50 -14.26 -13.59
CA GLU A 469 17.68 -13.82 -14.34
C GLU A 469 17.61 -12.34 -14.76
N PHE A 470 16.40 -11.83 -15.02
CA PHE A 470 16.14 -10.45 -15.43
C PHE A 470 16.46 -9.43 -14.34
N ASP A 471 16.16 -9.74 -13.07
CA ASP A 471 15.94 -8.75 -12.01
C ASP A 471 17.23 -8.00 -11.62
N LEU A 472 18.31 -8.73 -11.36
CA LEU A 472 19.55 -8.11 -10.87
C LEU A 472 20.26 -7.27 -11.93
N PRO A 473 20.41 -7.72 -13.20
CA PRO A 473 20.92 -6.87 -14.28
C PRO A 473 20.08 -5.62 -14.48
N ALA A 474 18.75 -5.72 -14.39
CA ALA A 474 17.85 -4.56 -14.48
C ALA A 474 18.04 -3.56 -13.34
N ALA A 475 18.19 -4.05 -12.10
CA ALA A 475 18.48 -3.20 -10.95
C ALA A 475 19.85 -2.49 -11.07
N ARG A 476 20.88 -3.19 -11.60
CA ARG A 476 22.20 -2.59 -11.89
C ARG A 476 22.11 -1.48 -12.95
N GLU A 477 21.30 -1.66 -14.00
CA GLU A 477 21.02 -0.57 -14.95
C GLU A 477 20.31 0.62 -14.27
N GLY A 478 19.49 0.38 -13.25
CA GLY A 478 18.88 1.42 -12.43
C GLY A 478 19.92 2.26 -11.69
N VAL A 479 20.95 1.64 -11.11
CA VAL A 479 22.09 2.37 -10.51
C VAL A 479 22.79 3.23 -11.57
N GLN A 480 22.96 2.73 -12.80
CA GLN A 480 23.54 3.49 -13.90
C GLN A 480 22.65 4.67 -14.33
N LYS A 481 21.30 4.52 -14.28
CA LYS A 481 20.36 5.63 -14.51
C LYS A 481 20.55 6.75 -13.48
N ALA A 482 20.63 6.40 -12.19
CA ALA A 482 20.88 7.39 -11.13
C ALA A 482 22.24 8.10 -11.33
N LEU A 483 23.31 7.35 -11.70
CA LEU A 483 24.60 7.93 -12.02
C LEU A 483 24.53 8.89 -13.24
N ASN A 484 23.75 8.55 -14.25
CA ASN A 484 23.56 9.42 -15.40
C ASN A 484 22.83 10.70 -15.04
N PHE A 485 21.82 10.63 -14.15
CA PHE A 485 21.13 11.81 -13.62
C PHE A 485 22.11 12.75 -12.89
N SER A 486 23.00 12.20 -12.07
CA SER A 486 24.00 12.98 -11.32
C SER A 486 25.05 13.67 -12.18
N LYS A 487 25.15 13.32 -13.47
CA LYS A 487 26.10 13.92 -14.45
C LYS A 487 25.51 15.09 -15.24
N ALA A 488 24.28 15.50 -15.00
CA ALA A 488 23.72 16.69 -15.65
C ALA A 488 24.61 17.91 -15.38
N PRO A 489 24.76 18.84 -16.34
CA PRO A 489 25.60 20.04 -16.19
C PRO A 489 25.35 20.84 -14.91
N VAL A 490 24.10 20.96 -14.45
CA VAL A 490 23.75 21.66 -13.21
C VAL A 490 24.42 21.04 -11.97
N TRP A 491 24.72 19.75 -11.99
CA TRP A 491 25.38 19.04 -10.89
C TRP A 491 26.90 19.14 -10.94
N GLN A 492 27.48 19.75 -11.99
CA GLN A 492 28.92 19.94 -12.09
C GLN A 492 29.43 20.78 -10.92
N ASN A 493 30.47 20.32 -10.23
CA ASN A 493 31.02 20.89 -9.00
C ASN A 493 30.08 20.85 -7.78
N VAL A 494 28.89 20.28 -7.88
CA VAL A 494 27.97 20.04 -6.77
C VAL A 494 28.09 18.59 -6.30
N ILE A 495 27.88 17.62 -7.21
CA ILE A 495 27.97 16.19 -6.89
C ILE A 495 29.42 15.72 -7.12
N THR A 496 29.97 15.07 -6.09
CA THR A 496 31.36 14.56 -6.10
C THR A 496 31.50 13.12 -6.57
N GLY A 497 30.39 12.41 -6.77
CA GLY A 497 30.32 11.00 -7.14
C GLY A 497 29.62 10.16 -6.07
N PHE A 498 29.59 8.84 -6.29
CA PHE A 498 29.03 7.91 -5.30
C PHE A 498 29.75 8.00 -3.96
N VAL A 499 29.00 7.83 -2.87
CA VAL A 499 29.55 7.60 -1.53
C VAL A 499 29.08 6.24 -1.00
N GLY A 500 29.75 5.76 0.05
CA GLY A 500 29.46 4.45 0.62
C GLY A 500 29.95 3.29 -0.27
N PRO A 501 29.32 2.11 -0.22
CA PRO A 501 29.82 0.90 -0.89
C PRO A 501 29.94 1.04 -2.41
N LEU A 502 29.05 1.77 -3.07
CA LEU A 502 29.09 1.99 -4.53
C LEU A 502 30.33 2.76 -4.99
N ALA A 503 30.95 3.59 -4.13
CA ALA A 503 32.14 4.36 -4.47
C ALA A 503 33.35 3.47 -4.80
N ASN A 504 33.37 2.24 -4.29
CA ASN A 504 34.46 1.27 -4.47
C ASN A 504 34.13 0.15 -5.47
N ALA A 505 32.89 0.07 -5.94
CA ALA A 505 32.46 -0.95 -6.90
C ALA A 505 32.84 -0.52 -8.33
N THR A 506 33.73 -1.27 -8.97
CA THR A 506 34.31 -0.96 -10.29
C THR A 506 33.90 -1.95 -11.38
N THR A 507 33.39 -3.11 -10.98
CA THR A 507 32.91 -4.17 -11.87
C THR A 507 31.43 -4.41 -11.68
N ASP A 508 30.75 -4.95 -12.67
CA ASP A 508 29.34 -5.37 -12.58
C ASP A 508 29.08 -6.30 -11.39
N ALA A 509 29.98 -7.24 -11.15
CA ALA A 509 29.86 -8.19 -10.05
C ALA A 509 29.95 -7.51 -8.67
N GLU A 510 30.80 -6.50 -8.52
CA GLU A 510 30.89 -5.70 -7.29
C GLU A 510 29.65 -4.85 -7.09
N VAL A 511 29.11 -4.22 -8.15
CA VAL A 511 27.85 -3.48 -8.09
C VAL A 511 26.69 -4.41 -7.71
N ASP A 512 26.63 -5.59 -8.32
CA ASP A 512 25.62 -6.61 -8.01
C ASP A 512 25.68 -7.04 -6.53
N ASP A 513 26.89 -7.21 -5.97
CA ASP A 513 27.05 -7.57 -4.55
C ASP A 513 26.61 -6.42 -3.63
N VAL A 514 26.93 -5.17 -3.99
CA VAL A 514 26.45 -3.99 -3.23
C VAL A 514 24.92 -3.92 -3.28
N ILE A 515 24.28 -4.16 -4.44
CA ILE A 515 22.82 -4.19 -4.56
C ILE A 515 22.22 -5.31 -3.67
N ARG A 516 22.77 -6.54 -3.73
CA ARG A 516 22.29 -7.66 -2.90
C ARG A 516 22.40 -7.38 -1.41
N ASN A 517 23.48 -6.74 -0.99
CA ASN A 517 23.74 -6.44 0.42
C ASN A 517 22.95 -5.21 0.92
N GLY A 518 22.56 -4.29 0.05
CA GLY A 518 21.89 -3.04 0.41
C GLY A 518 20.39 -2.99 0.07
N SER A 519 19.87 -3.95 -0.72
CA SER A 519 18.45 -3.94 -1.06
C SER A 519 17.57 -4.39 0.11
N GLU A 520 16.40 -3.77 0.23
CA GLU A 520 15.35 -4.07 1.20
C GLU A 520 14.00 -4.29 0.48
N CYS A 521 12.96 -4.69 1.22
CA CYS A 521 11.60 -4.76 0.70
C CYS A 521 11.12 -3.38 0.26
N GLY A 522 10.53 -3.26 -0.92
CA GLY A 522 9.85 -2.05 -1.39
C GLY A 522 8.50 -1.80 -0.71
N LEU A 523 8.04 -2.77 0.08
CA LEU A 523 6.81 -2.73 0.87
C LEU A 523 5.52 -2.61 0.04
N HIS A 524 5.56 -3.11 -1.20
CA HIS A 524 4.46 -3.13 -2.16
C HIS A 524 3.93 -4.56 -2.48
N PRO A 525 3.88 -5.50 -1.52
CA PRO A 525 3.59 -6.90 -1.81
C PRO A 525 2.18 -7.09 -2.38
N VAL A 526 2.08 -7.97 -3.41
CA VAL A 526 0.83 -8.32 -4.09
C VAL A 526 0.79 -9.82 -4.47
N GLY A 527 -0.33 -10.30 -4.96
CA GLY A 527 -0.42 -11.48 -5.83
C GLY A 527 -0.74 -12.81 -5.17
N THR A 528 -0.75 -12.91 -3.85
CA THR A 528 -0.88 -14.17 -3.10
C THR A 528 -2.28 -14.82 -3.12
N ALA A 529 -3.27 -14.11 -3.65
CA ALA A 529 -4.62 -14.63 -3.92
C ALA A 529 -5.10 -14.14 -5.31
N ALA A 530 -4.21 -14.25 -6.30
CA ALA A 530 -4.36 -13.65 -7.62
C ALA A 530 -5.71 -13.95 -8.29
N MET A 531 -6.30 -12.93 -8.91
CA MET A 531 -7.46 -13.12 -9.79
C MET A 531 -7.03 -13.71 -11.14
N SER A 532 -7.91 -14.51 -11.70
CA SER A 532 -7.71 -15.18 -12.98
C SER A 532 -9.02 -15.27 -13.75
N PRO A 533 -9.03 -15.67 -15.03
CA PRO A 533 -10.26 -15.96 -15.74
C PRO A 533 -11.14 -16.94 -14.98
N LYS A 534 -12.46 -16.82 -15.11
CA LYS A 534 -13.43 -17.62 -14.34
C LYS A 534 -13.19 -19.12 -14.47
N ASP A 535 -12.87 -19.59 -15.66
CA ASP A 535 -12.69 -21.02 -15.95
C ASP A 535 -11.22 -21.48 -15.89
N ALA A 536 -10.32 -20.61 -15.39
CA ALA A 536 -8.91 -20.96 -15.28
C ALA A 536 -8.68 -21.96 -14.14
N SER A 537 -7.75 -22.89 -14.37
CA SER A 537 -7.29 -23.85 -13.36
C SER A 537 -6.27 -23.27 -12.36
N TRP A 538 -5.94 -22.00 -12.49
CA TRP A 538 -5.05 -21.24 -11.61
C TRP A 538 -5.76 -20.02 -11.03
N GLY A 539 -5.13 -19.39 -10.06
CA GLY A 539 -5.67 -18.25 -9.35
C GLY A 539 -6.58 -18.63 -8.19
N VAL A 540 -6.88 -17.68 -7.35
CA VAL A 540 -7.66 -17.87 -6.13
C VAL A 540 -9.05 -17.28 -6.24
N VAL A 541 -9.17 -16.14 -6.92
CA VAL A 541 -10.48 -15.49 -7.13
C VAL A 541 -10.82 -15.34 -8.60
N ASP A 542 -12.10 -15.32 -8.88
CA ASP A 542 -12.67 -14.96 -10.18
C ASP A 542 -12.58 -13.43 -10.42
N PRO A 543 -12.82 -12.92 -11.64
CA PRO A 543 -12.77 -11.48 -11.91
C PRO A 543 -13.76 -10.63 -11.10
N ASP A 544 -14.82 -11.22 -10.57
CA ASP A 544 -15.77 -10.62 -9.62
C ASP A 544 -15.32 -10.74 -8.16
N LEU A 545 -14.09 -11.22 -7.93
CA LEU A 545 -13.41 -11.34 -6.64
C LEU A 545 -13.99 -12.41 -5.69
N LEU A 546 -14.94 -13.25 -6.14
CA LEU A 546 -15.37 -14.42 -5.39
C LEU A 546 -14.28 -15.49 -5.40
N VAL A 547 -14.07 -16.14 -4.26
CA VAL A 547 -13.14 -17.27 -4.16
C VAL A 547 -13.66 -18.43 -5.02
N LYS A 548 -12.80 -18.96 -5.90
CA LYS A 548 -13.15 -20.04 -6.82
C LYS A 548 -13.75 -21.23 -6.07
N HIS A 549 -14.85 -21.75 -6.60
CA HIS A 549 -15.59 -22.90 -6.05
C HIS A 549 -16.20 -22.70 -4.65
N VAL A 550 -16.24 -21.46 -4.13
CA VAL A 550 -16.81 -21.13 -2.82
C VAL A 550 -17.91 -20.09 -2.98
N SER A 551 -19.03 -20.29 -2.30
CA SER A 551 -20.08 -19.28 -2.21
C SER A 551 -19.94 -18.46 -0.93
N GLY A 552 -20.22 -17.15 -1.00
CA GLY A 552 -20.28 -16.26 0.15
C GLY A 552 -18.95 -15.81 0.72
N LEU A 553 -17.84 -16.08 0.02
CA LEU A 553 -16.49 -15.61 0.37
C LEU A 553 -15.89 -14.82 -0.78
N ARG A 554 -15.46 -13.60 -0.50
CA ARG A 554 -14.80 -12.68 -1.43
C ARG A 554 -13.47 -12.20 -0.87
N ILE A 555 -12.51 -11.86 -1.74
CA ILE A 555 -11.24 -11.26 -1.35
C ILE A 555 -11.13 -9.88 -2.00
N VAL A 556 -10.84 -8.86 -1.19
CA VAL A 556 -10.71 -7.49 -1.66
C VAL A 556 -9.52 -6.84 -0.95
N ASP A 557 -8.35 -6.97 -1.52
CA ASP A 557 -7.10 -6.32 -1.11
C ASP A 557 -6.00 -6.52 -2.18
N ALA A 558 -4.74 -6.15 -1.87
CA ALA A 558 -3.63 -6.27 -2.81
C ALA A 558 -3.30 -7.71 -3.22
N SER A 559 -3.71 -8.72 -2.46
CA SER A 559 -3.42 -10.12 -2.77
C SER A 559 -4.03 -10.59 -4.09
N ILE A 560 -5.11 -9.90 -4.56
CA ILE A 560 -5.82 -10.31 -5.79
C ILE A 560 -5.12 -9.85 -7.08
N MET A 561 -4.16 -8.93 -7.00
CA MET A 561 -3.47 -8.43 -8.19
C MET A 561 -2.63 -9.54 -8.83
N PRO A 562 -2.87 -9.94 -10.08
CA PRO A 562 -2.09 -11.01 -10.71
C PRO A 562 -0.65 -10.60 -11.04
N PHE A 563 -0.41 -9.29 -11.16
CA PHE A 563 0.88 -8.66 -11.38
C PHE A 563 1.02 -7.42 -10.50
N ILE A 564 2.24 -7.09 -10.11
CA ILE A 564 2.52 -5.84 -9.43
C ILE A 564 2.47 -4.67 -10.42
N PRO A 565 1.76 -3.57 -10.12
CA PRO A 565 1.79 -2.36 -10.95
C PRO A 565 3.17 -1.69 -10.88
N SER A 566 3.53 -0.93 -11.92
CA SER A 566 4.78 -0.18 -12.01
C SER A 566 4.75 1.13 -11.19
N GLY A 567 4.23 1.07 -9.96
CA GLY A 567 4.11 2.18 -9.04
C GLY A 567 3.70 1.70 -7.65
N HIS A 568 3.45 2.62 -6.74
CA HIS A 568 3.05 2.31 -5.36
C HIS A 568 1.64 1.70 -5.32
N THR A 569 1.45 0.69 -4.46
CA THR A 569 0.26 -0.18 -4.51
C THR A 569 -0.97 0.37 -3.78
N GLN A 570 -0.87 1.50 -3.06
CA GLN A 570 -1.99 2.05 -2.30
C GLN A 570 -3.17 2.44 -3.18
N VAL A 571 -2.93 3.19 -4.26
CA VAL A 571 -3.99 3.64 -5.17
C VAL A 571 -4.66 2.46 -5.88
N PRO A 572 -3.93 1.51 -6.48
CA PRO A 572 -4.53 0.28 -7.01
C PRO A 572 -5.46 -0.43 -6.03
N VAL A 573 -5.10 -0.52 -4.73
CA VAL A 573 -5.96 -1.13 -3.71
C VAL A 573 -7.24 -0.33 -3.49
N TYR A 574 -7.18 1.01 -3.49
CA TYR A 574 -8.38 1.83 -3.43
C TYR A 574 -9.32 1.58 -4.61
N LEU A 575 -8.77 1.51 -5.83
CA LEU A 575 -9.56 1.27 -7.04
C LEU A 575 -10.22 -0.11 -7.04
N ILE A 576 -9.48 -1.14 -6.59
CA ILE A 576 -10.00 -2.49 -6.39
C ILE A 576 -11.19 -2.47 -5.43
N ALA A 577 -11.04 -1.81 -4.29
CA ALA A 577 -12.06 -1.79 -3.25
C ALA A 577 -13.29 -0.96 -3.64
N GLU A 578 -13.12 0.17 -4.32
CA GLU A 578 -14.22 0.97 -4.87
C GLU A 578 -15.04 0.17 -5.89
N ARG A 579 -14.35 -0.53 -6.82
CA ARG A 579 -15.02 -1.38 -7.80
C ARG A 579 -15.70 -2.58 -7.13
N ALA A 580 -15.03 -3.23 -6.19
CA ALA A 580 -15.59 -4.35 -5.43
C ALA A 580 -16.88 -3.96 -4.68
N ALA A 581 -16.90 -2.76 -4.10
CA ALA A 581 -18.10 -2.25 -3.44
C ALA A 581 -19.31 -2.14 -4.39
N ASP A 582 -19.09 -1.66 -5.63
CA ASP A 582 -20.15 -1.62 -6.64
C ASP A 582 -20.58 -3.03 -7.09
N MET A 583 -19.63 -3.98 -7.27
CA MET A 583 -19.95 -5.39 -7.56
C MET A 583 -20.81 -6.02 -6.46
N ILE A 584 -20.45 -5.82 -5.19
CA ILE A 584 -21.19 -6.35 -4.04
C ILE A 584 -22.59 -5.73 -3.96
N LYS A 585 -22.70 -4.41 -4.10
CA LYS A 585 -23.99 -3.72 -4.11
C LYS A 585 -24.88 -4.24 -5.24
N ASN A 586 -24.35 -4.42 -6.44
CA ASN A 586 -25.13 -4.94 -7.59
C ASN A 586 -25.59 -6.40 -7.39
N THR A 587 -24.86 -7.20 -6.62
CA THR A 587 -25.25 -8.58 -6.28
C THR A 587 -26.40 -8.63 -5.27
N TRP A 588 -26.47 -7.66 -4.33
CA TRP A 588 -27.32 -7.75 -3.15
C TRP A 588 -28.38 -6.64 -3.00
N GLN A 589 -28.51 -5.76 -3.98
CA GLN A 589 -29.56 -4.72 -4.01
C GLN A 589 -30.93 -5.26 -4.37
#